data_d887a2d101b9f09999761d419ad0f844
#
_entry.id   d887a2d101b9f09999761d419ad0f844
#
_cell.length_a   1.000
_cell.length_b   1.000
_cell.length_c   1.000
_cell.angle_alpha   90.00
_cell.angle_beta   90.00
_cell.angle_gamma   90.00
#
_symmetry.space_group_name_H-M   'P 1'
#
loop_
_entity.id
_entity.type
_entity.pdbx_description
1 polymer ?
#
loop_
_entity_poly.entity_id
_entity_poly.type
_entity_poly.pdbx_seq_one_letter_code
_entity_poly.pdbx_strand_id
1 'polypeptide(L)' 'MITLTATEARRTLFDLIKHANQTHDVVRVKHRSGDAVIMSSEDYESLRETLSLLSQPG' A
#
# COMPACT_ATOMS: atom_id res chain seq x y z
N MET A 1 -3.56 -5.99 8.02
CA MET A 1 -3.06 -6.05 6.63
C MET A 1 -3.74 -7.20 5.90
N ILE A 2 -4.23 -6.92 4.71
CA ILE A 2 -4.84 -7.93 3.85
C ILE A 2 -3.77 -8.46 2.91
N THR A 3 -3.74 -9.77 2.68
CA THR A 3 -2.79 -10.40 1.76
C THR A 3 -3.56 -11.12 0.66
N LEU A 4 -3.26 -10.78 -0.59
CA LEU A 4 -3.89 -11.36 -1.77
C LEU A 4 -2.83 -11.79 -2.77
N THR A 5 -3.19 -12.71 -3.66
CA THR A 5 -2.35 -13.00 -4.83
C THR A 5 -2.52 -11.90 -5.87
N ALA A 6 -1.55 -11.77 -6.77
CA ALA A 6 -1.63 -10.79 -7.86
C ALA A 6 -2.87 -10.99 -8.73
N THR A 7 -3.26 -12.25 -8.96
CA THR A 7 -4.47 -12.57 -9.72
C THR A 7 -5.73 -12.05 -9.04
N GLU A 8 -5.85 -12.28 -7.73
CA GLU A 8 -6.97 -11.79 -6.94
C GLU A 8 -7.00 -10.27 -6.91
N ALA A 9 -5.84 -9.64 -6.71
CA ALA A 9 -5.73 -8.18 -6.67
C ALA A 9 -6.13 -7.56 -8.02
N ARG A 10 -5.73 -8.16 -9.13
CA ARG A 10 -6.11 -7.68 -10.46
C ARG A 10 -7.62 -7.71 -10.66
N ARG A 11 -8.27 -8.78 -10.20
CA ARG A 11 -9.71 -8.94 -10.36
C ARG A 11 -10.53 -7.97 -9.53
N THR A 12 -9.98 -7.52 -8.40
CA THR A 12 -10.70 -6.67 -7.45
C THR A 12 -10.01 -5.32 -7.27
N LEU A 13 -9.21 -4.89 -8.25
CA LEU A 13 -8.35 -3.71 -8.10
C LEU A 13 -9.11 -2.44 -7.69
N PHE A 14 -10.24 -2.16 -8.34
CA PHE A 14 -11.00 -0.95 -8.01
C PHE A 14 -11.52 -0.99 -6.58
N ASP A 15 -11.98 -2.14 -6.13
CA ASP A 15 -12.44 -2.31 -4.76
C ASP A 15 -11.29 -2.18 -3.76
N LEU A 16 -10.11 -2.67 -4.12
CA LEU A 16 -8.92 -2.55 -3.26
C LEU A 16 -8.50 -1.09 -3.10
N ILE A 17 -8.52 -0.33 -4.18
CA ILE A 17 -8.19 1.10 -4.13
C ILE A 17 -9.17 1.84 -3.24
N LYS A 18 -10.46 1.55 -3.41
CA LYS A 18 -11.51 2.14 -2.58
C LYS A 18 -11.33 1.77 -1.11
N HIS A 19 -11.06 0.51 -0.84
CA HIS A 19 -10.85 0.01 0.53
C HIS A 19 -9.65 0.71 1.19
N ALA A 20 -8.53 0.80 0.47
CA ALA A 20 -7.32 1.43 1.00
C ALA A 20 -7.55 2.90 1.34
N ASN A 21 -8.33 3.62 0.53
CA ASN A 21 -8.63 5.03 0.78
C ASN A 21 -9.64 5.23 1.91
N GLN A 22 -10.58 4.31 2.07
CA GLN A 22 -11.62 4.44 3.10
C GLN A 22 -11.14 3.97 4.48
N THR A 23 -10.38 2.89 4.53
CA THR A 23 -9.98 2.28 5.80
C THR A 23 -8.54 2.53 6.18
N HIS A 24 -7.73 3.08 5.26
CA HIS A 24 -6.29 3.27 5.42
C HIS A 24 -5.55 1.95 5.72
N ASP A 25 -6.15 0.84 5.28
CA ASP A 25 -5.53 -0.47 5.42
C ASP A 25 -4.54 -0.71 4.27
N VAL A 26 -3.51 -1.49 4.55
CA VAL A 26 -2.49 -1.84 3.55
C VAL A 26 -2.80 -3.23 3.02
N VAL A 27 -2.77 -3.38 1.70
CA VAL A 27 -2.98 -4.67 1.05
C VAL A 27 -1.65 -5.15 0.48
N ARG A 28 -1.22 -6.32 0.91
CA ARG A 28 -0.03 -6.97 0.35
C ARG A 28 -0.44 -7.83 -0.83
N VAL A 29 0.22 -7.62 -1.97
CA VAL A 29 -0.01 -8.40 -3.18
C VAL A 29 1.18 -9.32 -3.39
N LYS A 30 0.94 -10.62 -3.37
CA LYS A 30 1.99 -11.63 -3.53
C LYS A 30 2.17 -11.99 -5.00
N HIS A 31 3.40 -11.98 -5.45
CA HIS A 31 3.76 -12.37 -6.80
C HIS A 31 5.13 -13.03 -6.78
N ARG A 32 5.36 -13.94 -7.71
CA ARG A 32 6.63 -14.70 -7.76
C ARG A 32 7.85 -13.81 -8.06
N SER A 33 7.65 -12.67 -8.70
CA SER A 33 8.74 -11.73 -8.98
C SER A 33 9.07 -10.83 -7.79
N GLY A 34 8.25 -10.88 -6.74
CA GLY A 34 8.40 -10.05 -5.55
C GLY A 34 7.03 -9.52 -5.14
N ASP A 35 6.84 -9.35 -3.84
CA ASP A 35 5.59 -8.83 -3.31
C ASP A 35 5.54 -7.30 -3.45
N ALA A 36 4.33 -6.76 -3.52
CA ALA A 36 4.08 -5.33 -3.56
C ALA A 36 3.00 -4.99 -2.54
N VAL A 37 2.80 -3.71 -2.26
CA VAL A 37 1.72 -3.28 -1.38
C VAL A 37 0.89 -2.20 -2.06
N ILE A 38 -0.41 -2.19 -1.75
CA ILE A 38 -1.34 -1.16 -2.19
C ILE A 38 -1.77 -0.39 -0.96
N MET A 39 -1.62 0.92 -0.98
CA MET A 39 -2.06 1.81 0.09
C MET A 39 -2.55 3.12 -0.52
N SER A 40 -3.27 3.92 0.25
CA SER A 40 -3.70 5.22 -0.24
C SER A 40 -2.50 6.13 -0.46
N SER A 41 -2.60 7.01 -1.45
CA SER A 41 -1.53 8.00 -1.71
C SER A 41 -1.30 8.89 -0.49
N GLU A 42 -2.37 9.23 0.21
CA GLU A 42 -2.28 10.04 1.43
C GLU A 42 -1.41 9.35 2.48
N ASP A 43 -1.63 8.06 2.69
CA ASP A 43 -0.82 7.28 3.65
C ASP A 43 0.63 7.17 3.20
N TYR A 44 0.83 6.97 1.92
CA TYR A 44 2.17 6.89 1.36
C TYR A 44 2.93 8.20 1.55
N GLU A 45 2.30 9.33 1.28
CA GLU A 45 2.93 10.64 1.44
C GLU A 45 3.24 10.93 2.91
N SER A 46 2.33 10.57 3.82
CA SER A 46 2.59 10.68 5.26
C SER A 46 3.78 9.85 5.69
N LEU A 47 3.89 8.66 5.17
CA LEU A 47 5.03 7.78 5.46
C LEU A 47 6.34 8.40 4.95
N ARG A 48 6.33 8.94 3.75
CA ARG A 48 7.50 9.60 3.18
C ARG A 48 7.92 10.81 4.00
N GLU A 49 6.99 11.63 4.44
CA GLU A 49 7.28 12.79 5.29
C GLU A 49 7.91 12.37 6.60
N THR A 50 7.38 11.34 7.24
CA THR A 50 7.91 10.81 8.49
C THR A 50 9.35 10.31 8.31
N LEU A 51 9.59 9.53 7.25
CA LEU A 51 10.92 9.01 6.95
C LEU A 51 11.91 10.15 6.62
N SER A 52 11.44 11.15 5.90
CA SER A 52 12.26 12.32 5.56
C SER A 52 12.70 13.08 6.81
N LEU A 53 11.78 13.28 7.75
CA LEU A 53 12.09 13.95 9.01
C LEU A 53 13.10 13.16 9.84
N LEU A 54 12.99 11.86 9.87
CA LEU A 54 13.88 10.98 10.61
C LEU A 54 15.28 10.88 9.98
N SER A 55 15.36 11.05 8.67
CA SER A 55 16.61 10.89 7.93
C SER A 55 17.38 12.21 7.74
N GLN A 56 16.80 13.35 8.06
CA GLN A 56 17.48 14.61 7.95
C GLN A 56 18.49 14.78 9.07
N PRO A 57 19.75 15.06 8.74
CA PRO A 57 20.73 15.40 9.75
C PRO A 57 20.34 16.74 10.37
N GLY A 58 20.33 16.80 11.64
CA GLY A 58 19.84 17.90 12.47
C GLY A 58 20.18 19.31 12.04
#